data_3eadc6a21c594bb5a7e27724a5fa0397
#
_entry.id   3eadc6a21c594bb5a7e27724a5fa0397
#
_cell.length_a   1.000
_cell.length_b   1.000
_cell.length_c   1.000
_cell.angle_alpha   90.00
_cell.angle_beta   90.00
_cell.angle_gamma   90.00
#
_symmetry.space_group_name_H-M   'P 1'
#
loop_
_entity.id
_entity.type
_entity.pdbx_description
1 polymer ?
#
loop_
_entity_poly.entity_id
_entity_poly.type
_entity_poly.pdbx_seq_one_letter_code
_entity_poly.pdbx_strand_id
1 'polypeptide(L)'
;MFLRRYNVHVTVFEKNRVGGLLRNAHLVENIPVLPPASGEEICKTLEKRLFESGAELIWEEVVKVENEKILTEREIHSFDYVIVASGTIPRRIPEFEVSEKVVYEFIDLPEFEKLAIYGAGDAAFDSALNALVRGKEVHLFNRGSRIRALPLLVERAKKYEKFYYHERCPILKVEEESKMVKLKTEHGVFTFDALLLSVGRVPNTSFVEPGERNFIVGDARGGFRQVSIAMGSAIETAMEILRREGTVSATLPLKEGLLNPNGEHQAG
;
A
#
# COMPACT_ATOMS: atom_id res chain seq x y z
N MET A 1 -7.71 13.82 -11.40
CA MET A 1 -6.76 14.48 -12.33
C MET A 1 -7.00 14.08 -13.80
N PHE A 2 -6.85 12.80 -14.21
CA PHE A 2 -6.98 12.40 -15.63
C PHE A 2 -8.37 12.73 -16.20
N LEU A 3 -9.46 12.27 -15.57
CA LEU A 3 -10.85 12.54 -15.96
C LEU A 3 -11.19 14.04 -16.02
N ARG A 4 -10.64 14.85 -15.08
CA ARG A 4 -10.85 16.30 -15.08
C ARG A 4 -10.35 17.01 -16.36
N ARG A 5 -9.39 16.43 -17.08
CA ARG A 5 -8.92 16.94 -18.38
C ARG A 5 -9.97 16.79 -19.50
N TYR A 6 -10.97 15.94 -19.27
CA TYR A 6 -12.11 15.70 -20.15
C TYR A 6 -13.39 16.34 -19.62
N ASN A 7 -13.28 17.30 -18.69
CA ASN A 7 -14.39 18.00 -18.07
C ASN A 7 -15.38 17.10 -17.29
N VAL A 8 -14.97 15.90 -16.93
CA VAL A 8 -15.77 15.01 -16.07
C VAL A 8 -15.74 15.56 -14.64
N HIS A 9 -16.90 15.67 -13.99
CA HIS A 9 -16.96 15.98 -12.58
C HIS A 9 -16.39 14.81 -11.77
N VAL A 10 -15.49 15.08 -10.82
CA VAL A 10 -14.83 14.06 -10.01
C VAL A 10 -14.85 14.47 -8.55
N THR A 11 -15.43 13.61 -7.72
CA THR A 11 -15.37 13.70 -6.26
C THR A 11 -14.47 12.57 -5.73
N VAL A 12 -13.55 12.89 -4.85
CA VAL A 12 -12.63 11.97 -4.21
C VAL A 12 -12.96 11.89 -2.72
N PHE A 13 -13.19 10.69 -2.22
CA PHE A 13 -13.35 10.44 -0.79
C PHE A 13 -12.03 9.95 -0.21
N GLU A 14 -11.53 10.57 0.83
CA GLU A 14 -10.32 10.19 1.53
C GLU A 14 -10.54 10.31 3.04
N LYS A 15 -10.28 9.24 3.79
CA LYS A 15 -10.52 9.24 5.23
C LYS A 15 -9.44 9.94 6.05
N ASN A 16 -8.19 9.96 5.55
CA ASN A 16 -7.04 10.45 6.33
C ASN A 16 -6.15 11.40 5.53
N ARG A 17 -5.35 10.84 4.60
CA ARG A 17 -4.31 11.58 3.87
C ARG A 17 -4.19 11.10 2.44
N VAL A 18 -4.16 12.02 1.50
CA VAL A 18 -3.87 11.71 0.09
C VAL A 18 -2.53 10.99 -0.04
N GLY A 19 -2.50 9.92 -0.83
CA GLY A 19 -1.31 9.11 -1.10
C GLY A 19 -1.24 7.78 -0.34
N GLY A 20 -2.04 7.62 0.72
CA GLY A 20 -2.19 6.36 1.44
C GLY A 20 -0.85 5.72 1.83
N LEU A 21 -0.69 4.43 1.53
CA LEU A 21 0.49 3.63 1.92
C LEU A 21 1.81 4.06 1.26
N LEU A 22 1.76 4.80 0.15
CA LEU A 22 2.98 5.31 -0.47
C LEU A 22 3.77 6.21 0.50
N ARG A 23 3.10 6.88 1.45
CA ARG A 23 3.74 7.69 2.48
C ARG A 23 4.69 6.92 3.40
N ASN A 24 4.51 5.61 3.55
CA ASN A 24 5.41 4.76 4.33
C ASN A 24 6.76 4.51 3.63
N ALA A 25 6.82 4.64 2.30
CA ALA A 25 7.99 4.26 1.54
C ALA A 25 9.19 5.17 1.85
N HIS A 26 10.30 4.54 2.26
CA HIS A 26 11.56 5.23 2.55
C HIS A 26 12.12 5.89 1.30
N LEU A 27 12.27 5.09 0.23
CA LEU A 27 12.82 5.54 -1.05
C LEU A 27 12.16 4.82 -2.21
N VAL A 28 11.53 5.58 -3.09
CA VAL A 28 10.90 5.08 -4.32
C VAL A 28 11.83 5.31 -5.48
N GLU A 29 12.37 4.23 -6.05
CA GLU A 29 13.35 4.24 -7.16
C GLU A 29 12.79 3.56 -8.43
N ASN A 30 11.55 3.06 -8.37
CA ASN A 30 10.95 2.22 -9.42
C ASN A 30 9.87 2.92 -10.25
N ILE A 31 9.88 4.24 -10.26
CA ILE A 31 9.08 5.05 -11.19
C ILE A 31 10.03 5.63 -12.25
N PRO A 32 10.07 5.07 -13.48
CA PRO A 32 11.14 5.35 -14.45
C PRO A 32 11.33 6.82 -14.84
N VAL A 33 10.28 7.64 -14.71
CA VAL A 33 10.29 9.05 -15.11
C VAL A 33 10.54 10.02 -13.95
N LEU A 34 10.70 9.51 -12.73
CA LEU A 34 10.98 10.33 -11.57
C LEU A 34 12.36 10.01 -10.99
N PRO A 35 13.09 11.03 -10.50
CA PRO A 35 14.26 10.76 -9.70
C PRO A 35 13.86 10.02 -8.42
N PRO A 36 14.80 9.28 -7.79
CA PRO A 36 14.56 8.68 -6.48
C PRO A 36 14.05 9.73 -5.47
N ALA A 37 12.95 9.43 -4.80
CA ALA A 37 12.34 10.32 -3.82
C ALA A 37 11.65 9.51 -2.72
N SER A 38 11.46 10.13 -1.55
CA SER A 38 10.64 9.51 -0.50
C SER A 38 9.18 9.42 -0.91
N GLY A 39 8.46 8.45 -0.36
CA GLY A 39 7.02 8.34 -0.58
C GLY A 39 6.26 9.60 -0.15
N GLU A 40 6.72 10.26 0.91
CA GLU A 40 6.14 11.51 1.42
C GLU A 40 6.28 12.66 0.40
N GLU A 41 7.44 12.82 -0.25
CA GLU A 41 7.67 13.86 -1.27
C GLU A 41 6.79 13.62 -2.51
N ILE A 42 6.67 12.36 -2.94
CA ILE A 42 5.79 11.99 -4.05
C ILE A 42 4.33 12.28 -3.70
N CYS A 43 3.89 11.91 -2.48
CA CYS A 43 2.52 12.16 -2.04
C CYS A 43 2.19 13.65 -1.93
N LYS A 44 3.10 14.50 -1.45
CA LYS A 44 2.92 15.96 -1.46
C LYS A 44 2.71 16.50 -2.87
N THR A 45 3.46 15.97 -3.84
CA THR A 45 3.29 16.34 -5.25
C THR A 45 1.95 15.89 -5.81
N LEU A 46 1.52 14.67 -5.49
CA LEU A 46 0.22 14.12 -5.90
C LEU A 46 -0.94 14.91 -5.29
N GLU A 47 -0.85 15.24 -4.02
CA GLU A 47 -1.85 16.03 -3.28
C GLU A 47 -2.02 17.42 -3.92
N LYS A 48 -0.90 18.13 -4.14
CA LYS A 48 -0.93 19.42 -4.82
C LYS A 48 -1.60 19.33 -6.19
N ARG A 49 -1.23 18.34 -7.00
CA ARG A 49 -1.84 18.12 -8.33
C ARG A 49 -3.31 17.74 -8.27
N LEU A 50 -3.74 17.04 -7.22
CA LEU A 50 -5.15 16.72 -7.01
C LEU A 50 -5.95 18.00 -6.79
N PHE A 51 -5.51 18.88 -5.91
CA PHE A 51 -6.15 20.18 -5.67
C PHE A 51 -6.18 21.05 -6.93
N GLU A 52 -5.04 21.16 -7.63
CA GLU A 52 -4.93 21.94 -8.89
C GLU A 52 -5.83 21.40 -10.01
N SER A 53 -6.22 20.13 -9.96
CA SER A 53 -7.07 19.51 -10.99
C SER A 53 -8.53 19.95 -10.90
N GLY A 54 -8.96 20.61 -9.84
CA GLY A 54 -10.35 20.99 -9.60
C GLY A 54 -11.27 19.79 -9.31
N ALA A 55 -10.71 18.65 -8.87
CA ALA A 55 -11.53 17.58 -8.30
C ALA A 55 -11.99 17.98 -6.89
N GLU A 56 -13.24 17.64 -6.58
CA GLU A 56 -13.77 17.82 -5.23
C GLU A 56 -13.13 16.78 -4.29
N LEU A 57 -12.75 17.16 -3.07
CA LEU A 57 -12.20 16.27 -2.08
C LEU A 57 -13.05 16.31 -0.81
N ILE A 58 -13.61 15.15 -0.46
CA ILE A 58 -14.43 14.96 0.74
C ILE A 58 -13.60 14.12 1.73
N TRP A 59 -13.36 14.68 2.92
CA TRP A 59 -12.62 14.04 3.99
C TRP A 59 -13.54 13.17 4.85
N GLU A 60 -13.93 12.02 4.28
CA GLU A 60 -14.82 11.07 4.96
C GLU A 60 -14.41 9.62 4.63
N GLU A 61 -14.64 8.73 5.58
CA GLU A 61 -14.50 7.30 5.35
C GLU A 61 -15.73 6.75 4.61
N VAL A 62 -15.46 6.04 3.51
CA VAL A 62 -16.51 5.30 2.80
C VAL A 62 -16.72 3.97 3.52
N VAL A 63 -17.93 3.78 4.04
CA VAL A 63 -18.31 2.56 4.78
C VAL A 63 -18.97 1.52 3.89
N LYS A 64 -19.57 1.94 2.75
CA LYS A 64 -20.17 1.01 1.78
C LYS A 64 -20.22 1.63 0.38
N VAL A 65 -20.05 0.77 -0.63
CA VAL A 65 -20.33 1.09 -2.05
C VAL A 65 -21.34 0.08 -2.56
N GLU A 66 -22.48 0.57 -3.05
CA GLU A 66 -23.60 -0.23 -3.53
C GLU A 66 -24.34 0.51 -4.65
N ASN A 67 -24.53 -0.14 -5.81
CA ASN A 67 -25.32 0.40 -6.94
C ASN A 67 -24.93 1.86 -7.29
N GLU A 68 -23.64 2.11 -7.50
CA GLU A 68 -23.06 3.42 -7.79
C GLU A 68 -23.33 4.49 -6.71
N LYS A 69 -23.69 4.04 -5.49
CA LYS A 69 -23.82 4.89 -4.31
C LYS A 69 -22.65 4.70 -3.39
N ILE A 70 -22.13 5.80 -2.87
CA ILE A 70 -21.11 5.83 -1.83
C ILE A 70 -21.80 6.24 -0.52
N LEU A 71 -21.68 5.37 0.47
CA LEU A 71 -22.21 5.62 1.81
C LEU A 71 -21.03 5.96 2.71
N THR A 72 -21.13 7.09 3.39
CA THR A 72 -20.28 7.48 4.51
C THR A 72 -21.08 7.37 5.82
N GLU A 73 -20.47 7.68 6.94
CA GLU A 73 -21.22 7.76 8.21
C GLU A 73 -22.21 8.92 8.24
N ARG A 74 -22.06 9.90 7.34
CA ARG A 74 -22.86 11.14 7.33
C ARG A 74 -23.93 11.14 6.26
N GLU A 75 -23.56 10.76 5.04
CA GLU A 75 -24.39 10.97 3.87
C GLU A 75 -24.31 9.81 2.86
N ILE A 76 -25.28 9.80 1.94
CA ILE A 76 -25.29 8.91 0.77
C ILE A 76 -25.13 9.78 -0.47
N HIS A 77 -24.12 9.48 -1.26
CA HIS A 77 -23.83 10.15 -2.52
C HIS A 77 -24.09 9.20 -3.69
N SER A 78 -24.64 9.70 -4.78
CA SER A 78 -24.90 8.93 -6.01
C SER A 78 -24.04 9.45 -7.15
N PHE A 79 -23.46 8.53 -7.93
CA PHE A 79 -22.56 8.82 -9.04
C PHE A 79 -22.93 7.97 -10.26
N ASP A 80 -22.48 8.37 -11.44
CA ASP A 80 -22.62 7.56 -12.65
C ASP A 80 -21.63 6.39 -12.64
N TYR A 81 -20.46 6.57 -12.05
CA TYR A 81 -19.39 5.59 -11.92
C TYR A 81 -18.67 5.72 -10.59
N VAL A 82 -18.24 4.59 -10.03
CA VAL A 82 -17.41 4.56 -8.83
C VAL A 82 -16.07 3.87 -9.14
N ILE A 83 -14.97 4.52 -8.78
CA ILE A 83 -13.63 3.95 -8.86
C ILE A 83 -13.11 3.71 -7.44
N VAL A 84 -12.96 2.46 -7.07
CA VAL A 84 -12.49 2.03 -5.75
C VAL A 84 -10.97 1.89 -5.79
N ALA A 85 -10.27 2.83 -5.16
CA ALA A 85 -8.82 2.88 -5.03
C ALA A 85 -8.38 2.73 -3.57
N SER A 86 -9.10 1.95 -2.79
CA SER A 86 -8.96 1.79 -1.33
C SER A 86 -7.68 1.05 -0.90
N GLY A 87 -6.92 0.52 -1.85
CA GLY A 87 -5.66 -0.15 -1.58
C GLY A 87 -5.80 -1.45 -0.79
N THR A 88 -5.00 -1.60 0.26
CA THR A 88 -4.95 -2.81 1.07
C THR A 88 -4.96 -2.50 2.55
N ILE A 89 -5.42 -3.48 3.35
CA ILE A 89 -5.33 -3.48 4.81
C ILE A 89 -4.32 -4.55 5.28
N PRO A 90 -3.69 -4.36 6.44
CA PRO A 90 -2.78 -5.36 6.99
C PRO A 90 -3.52 -6.64 7.36
N ARG A 91 -2.83 -7.75 7.25
CA ARG A 91 -3.25 -8.98 7.96
C ARG A 91 -3.00 -8.76 9.44
N ARG A 92 -4.06 -8.83 10.23
CA ARG A 92 -3.96 -8.58 11.66
C ARG A 92 -3.51 -9.84 12.42
N ILE A 93 -2.83 -9.60 13.54
CA ILE A 93 -2.48 -10.59 14.56
C ILE A 93 -3.03 -10.04 15.89
N PRO A 94 -4.35 -10.24 16.16
CA PRO A 94 -5.01 -9.61 17.30
C PRO A 94 -4.33 -9.91 18.64
N GLU A 95 -3.76 -11.10 18.78
CA GLU A 95 -3.03 -11.51 19.98
C GLU A 95 -1.73 -10.74 20.24
N PHE A 96 -1.23 -10.00 19.24
CA PHE A 96 -0.05 -9.12 19.38
C PHE A 96 -0.41 -7.65 19.60
N GLU A 97 -1.67 -7.29 19.43
CA GLU A 97 -2.16 -5.91 19.52
C GLU A 97 -2.38 -5.50 21.00
N VAL A 98 -1.33 -5.59 21.82
CA VAL A 98 -1.39 -5.40 23.25
C VAL A 98 -1.37 -3.93 23.69
N SER A 99 -0.95 -3.03 22.81
CA SER A 99 -0.91 -1.59 23.06
C SER A 99 -0.79 -0.78 21.75
N GLU A 100 -0.91 0.53 21.85
CA GLU A 100 -0.75 1.49 20.75
C GLU A 100 0.66 1.51 20.13
N LYS A 101 1.63 0.86 20.76
CA LYS A 101 3.01 0.73 20.28
C LYS A 101 3.20 -0.45 19.33
N VAL A 102 2.17 -1.27 19.13
CA VAL A 102 2.14 -2.34 18.17
C VAL A 102 1.32 -1.89 16.97
N VAL A 103 2.00 -1.57 15.88
CA VAL A 103 1.39 -0.96 14.70
C VAL A 103 1.66 -1.78 13.43
N TYR A 104 0.92 -1.47 12.37
CA TYR A 104 1.06 -2.12 11.06
C TYR A 104 1.63 -1.19 10.00
N GLU A 105 1.65 0.13 10.25
CA GLU A 105 2.16 1.12 9.33
C GLU A 105 3.31 1.90 9.98
N PHE A 106 4.35 2.18 9.20
CA PHE A 106 5.52 2.89 9.71
C PHE A 106 5.19 4.30 10.19
N ILE A 107 4.24 4.96 9.52
CA ILE A 107 3.80 6.33 9.88
C ILE A 107 3.01 6.39 11.18
N ASP A 108 2.52 5.26 11.69
CA ASP A 108 1.75 5.18 12.93
C ASP A 108 2.65 4.85 14.14
N LEU A 109 3.95 4.65 13.92
CA LEU A 109 4.89 4.41 15.00
C LEU A 109 4.97 5.61 15.95
N PRO A 110 4.91 5.40 17.28
CA PRO A 110 5.26 6.43 18.24
C PRO A 110 6.74 6.80 18.12
N GLU A 111 7.22 7.75 18.92
CA GLU A 111 8.66 7.97 19.05
C GLU A 111 9.36 6.72 19.61
N PHE A 112 10.49 6.35 19.01
CA PHE A 112 11.27 5.19 19.38
C PHE A 112 12.76 5.40 19.16
N GLU A 113 13.58 4.70 19.94
CA GLU A 113 15.02 4.53 19.70
C GLU A 113 15.33 3.11 19.22
N LYS A 114 14.57 2.14 19.72
CA LYS A 114 14.74 0.72 19.43
C LYS A 114 13.45 0.10 18.90
N LEU A 115 13.47 -0.30 17.63
CA LEU A 115 12.31 -0.83 16.91
C LEU A 115 12.44 -2.32 16.65
N ALA A 116 11.36 -3.07 16.95
CA ALA A 116 11.17 -4.42 16.42
C ALA A 116 10.32 -4.37 15.15
N ILE A 117 10.70 -5.16 14.14
CA ILE A 117 9.92 -5.37 12.91
C ILE A 117 9.69 -6.87 12.75
N TYR A 118 8.43 -7.29 12.62
CA TYR A 118 8.08 -8.69 12.39
C TYR A 118 7.65 -8.90 10.95
N GLY A 119 8.51 -9.61 10.18
CA GLY A 119 8.35 -9.88 8.76
C GLY A 119 9.67 -9.75 8.00
N ALA A 120 9.74 -10.31 6.78
CA ALA A 120 10.96 -10.27 5.97
C ALA A 120 10.65 -10.06 4.46
N GLY A 121 9.67 -9.22 4.16
CA GLY A 121 9.34 -8.74 2.82
C GLY A 121 9.85 -7.32 2.57
N ASP A 122 9.55 -6.79 1.37
CA ASP A 122 9.96 -5.44 0.96
C ASP A 122 9.57 -4.37 1.97
N ALA A 123 8.32 -4.37 2.43
CA ALA A 123 7.82 -3.38 3.40
C ALA A 123 8.59 -3.43 4.73
N ALA A 124 8.98 -4.63 5.20
CA ALA A 124 9.75 -4.77 6.44
C ALA A 124 11.16 -4.16 6.30
N PHE A 125 11.86 -4.44 5.20
CA PHE A 125 13.20 -3.91 4.96
C PHE A 125 13.18 -2.43 4.60
N ASP A 126 12.18 -1.94 3.87
CA ASP A 126 12.01 -0.51 3.60
C ASP A 126 11.76 0.28 4.89
N SER A 127 10.89 -0.24 5.77
CA SER A 127 10.65 0.34 7.10
C SER A 127 11.91 0.30 7.98
N ALA A 128 12.68 -0.80 7.90
CA ALA A 128 13.95 -0.89 8.60
C ALA A 128 14.92 0.21 8.14
N LEU A 129 15.07 0.40 6.82
CA LEU A 129 15.90 1.46 6.25
C LEU A 129 15.43 2.84 6.67
N ASN A 130 14.11 3.06 6.69
CA ASN A 130 13.53 4.34 7.14
C ASN A 130 13.89 4.68 8.59
N ALA A 131 13.96 3.69 9.48
CA ALA A 131 14.40 3.87 10.87
C ALA A 131 15.93 4.02 10.97
N LEU A 132 16.70 3.19 10.25
CA LEU A 132 18.17 3.15 10.31
C LEU A 132 18.81 4.45 9.83
N VAL A 133 18.30 5.08 8.75
CA VAL A 133 18.82 6.38 8.28
C VAL A 133 18.60 7.50 9.30
N ARG A 134 17.66 7.33 10.24
CA ARG A 134 17.40 8.24 11.36
C ARG A 134 18.25 7.90 12.59
N GLY A 135 19.20 6.95 12.46
CA GLY A 135 20.09 6.54 13.52
C GLY A 135 19.49 5.62 14.57
N LYS A 136 18.27 5.08 14.31
CA LYS A 136 17.57 4.20 15.24
C LYS A 136 18.14 2.77 15.21
N GLU A 137 17.96 2.01 16.30
CA GLU A 137 18.27 0.59 16.38
C GLU A 137 17.10 -0.24 15.86
N VAL A 138 17.36 -1.19 14.97
CA VAL A 138 16.31 -2.01 14.32
C VAL A 138 16.61 -3.49 14.45
N HIS A 139 15.66 -4.23 15.00
CA HIS A 139 15.66 -5.68 15.06
C HIS A 139 14.55 -6.24 14.16
N LEU A 140 14.93 -6.92 13.09
CA LEU A 140 13.99 -7.53 12.17
C LEU A 140 13.89 -9.03 12.43
N PHE A 141 12.69 -9.48 12.80
CA PHE A 141 12.38 -10.87 13.13
C PHE A 141 11.72 -11.56 11.95
N ASN A 142 12.32 -12.65 11.49
CA ASN A 142 11.78 -13.53 10.47
C ASN A 142 11.44 -14.89 11.07
N ARG A 143 10.18 -15.31 10.96
CA ARG A 143 9.74 -16.62 11.47
C ARG A 143 10.40 -17.80 10.78
N GLY A 144 10.90 -17.62 9.55
CA GLY A 144 11.57 -18.65 8.76
C GLY A 144 12.95 -18.20 8.31
N SER A 145 13.51 -18.91 7.34
CA SER A 145 14.81 -18.57 6.74
C SER A 145 14.71 -17.76 5.45
N ARG A 146 13.55 -17.84 4.77
CA ARG A 146 13.38 -17.18 3.46
C ARG A 146 13.12 -15.69 3.64
N ILE A 147 14.03 -14.86 3.14
CA ILE A 147 13.81 -13.44 2.91
C ILE A 147 13.07 -13.29 1.57
N ARG A 148 11.99 -12.51 1.56
CA ARG A 148 11.19 -12.21 0.37
C ARG A 148 11.41 -10.80 -0.15
N ALA A 149 12.23 -10.03 0.54
CA ALA A 149 12.55 -8.66 0.16
C ALA A 149 13.50 -8.63 -1.04
N LEU A 150 13.45 -7.51 -1.77
CA LEU A 150 14.37 -7.19 -2.84
C LEU A 150 15.82 -7.25 -2.30
N PRO A 151 16.74 -7.98 -2.97
CA PRO A 151 18.14 -8.12 -2.51
C PRO A 151 18.80 -6.77 -2.18
N LEU A 152 18.56 -5.74 -2.98
CA LEU A 152 19.09 -4.40 -2.77
C LEU A 152 18.70 -3.80 -1.41
N LEU A 153 17.46 -4.00 -0.96
CA LEU A 153 17.00 -3.49 0.35
C LEU A 153 17.71 -4.23 1.49
N VAL A 154 17.88 -5.54 1.34
CA VAL A 154 18.60 -6.39 2.30
C VAL A 154 20.07 -5.98 2.42
N GLU A 155 20.73 -5.77 1.29
CA GLU A 155 22.15 -5.33 1.25
C GLU A 155 22.32 -3.94 1.87
N ARG A 156 21.40 -3.02 1.60
CA ARG A 156 21.41 -1.67 2.20
C ARG A 156 21.25 -1.73 3.71
N ALA A 157 20.26 -2.51 4.21
CA ALA A 157 20.01 -2.62 5.65
C ALA A 157 21.23 -3.24 6.38
N LYS A 158 21.86 -4.26 5.83
CA LYS A 158 23.03 -4.92 6.41
C LYS A 158 24.27 -4.03 6.54
N LYS A 159 24.31 -2.86 5.88
CA LYS A 159 25.42 -1.92 6.01
C LYS A 159 25.37 -1.08 7.30
N TYR A 160 24.23 -1.09 8.00
CA TYR A 160 24.05 -0.35 9.23
C TYR A 160 24.44 -1.18 10.45
N GLU A 161 25.31 -0.69 11.31
CA GLU A 161 25.75 -1.36 12.54
C GLU A 161 24.59 -1.61 13.53
N LYS A 162 23.57 -0.76 13.49
CA LYS A 162 22.37 -0.86 14.32
C LYS A 162 21.25 -1.73 13.73
N PHE A 163 21.54 -2.52 12.69
CA PHE A 163 20.60 -3.46 12.09
C PHE A 163 20.89 -4.90 12.56
N TYR A 164 19.90 -5.50 13.21
CA TYR A 164 19.96 -6.87 13.72
C TYR A 164 18.91 -7.73 13.04
N TYR A 165 19.33 -8.76 12.35
CA TYR A 165 18.44 -9.70 11.67
C TYR A 165 18.36 -11.02 12.45
N HIS A 166 17.13 -11.40 12.85
CA HIS A 166 16.83 -12.63 13.58
C HIS A 166 16.13 -13.62 12.63
N GLU A 167 16.91 -14.53 12.06
CA GLU A 167 16.41 -15.61 11.21
C GLU A 167 15.81 -16.73 12.07
N ARG A 168 14.75 -17.38 11.56
CA ARG A 168 14.05 -18.49 12.23
C ARG A 168 13.67 -18.14 13.68
N CYS A 169 13.25 -16.93 13.87
CA CYS A 169 12.91 -16.40 15.19
C CYS A 169 11.44 -15.94 15.22
N PRO A 170 10.49 -16.88 15.32
CA PRO A 170 9.08 -16.52 15.44
C PRO A 170 8.83 -15.80 16.77
N ILE A 171 8.02 -14.75 16.73
CA ILE A 171 7.50 -14.12 17.94
C ILE A 171 6.36 -15.01 18.45
N LEU A 172 6.49 -15.52 19.66
CA LEU A 172 5.52 -16.41 20.29
C LEU A 172 4.49 -15.65 21.12
N LYS A 173 4.89 -14.54 21.75
CA LYS A 173 4.04 -13.70 22.56
C LYS A 173 4.54 -12.27 22.56
N VAL A 174 3.59 -11.33 22.57
CA VAL A 174 3.85 -9.90 22.77
C VAL A 174 3.16 -9.47 24.05
N GLU A 175 3.86 -8.70 24.86
CA GLU A 175 3.34 -8.14 26.13
C GLU A 175 3.78 -6.68 26.22
N GLU A 176 3.02 -5.83 26.91
CA GLU A 176 3.49 -4.53 27.33
C GLU A 176 3.90 -4.60 28.81
N GLU A 177 5.14 -4.20 29.10
CA GLU A 177 5.67 -4.14 30.46
C GLU A 177 6.48 -2.85 30.63
N SER A 178 6.17 -2.07 31.66
CA SER A 178 6.88 -0.80 31.95
C SER A 178 6.95 0.16 30.77
N LYS A 179 5.88 0.25 30.00
CA LYS A 179 5.78 1.07 28.76
C LYS A 179 6.71 0.62 27.62
N MET A 180 7.18 -0.60 27.66
CA MET A 180 7.98 -1.21 26.60
C MET A 180 7.25 -2.41 26.01
N VAL A 181 7.49 -2.68 24.73
CA VAL A 181 6.98 -3.88 24.06
C VAL A 181 7.97 -5.02 24.28
N LYS A 182 7.51 -6.06 24.97
CA LYS A 182 8.28 -7.25 25.31
C LYS A 182 7.91 -8.40 24.38
N LEU A 183 8.88 -8.93 23.66
CA LEU A 183 8.72 -10.04 22.74
C LEU A 183 9.30 -11.31 23.35
N LYS A 184 8.50 -12.38 23.42
CA LYS A 184 8.97 -13.72 23.76
C LYS A 184 9.16 -14.52 22.48
N THR A 185 10.34 -15.11 22.32
CA THR A 185 10.72 -15.97 21.20
C THR A 185 11.35 -17.27 21.73
N GLU A 186 11.63 -18.23 20.85
CA GLU A 186 12.39 -19.43 21.21
C GLU A 186 13.86 -19.12 21.57
N HIS A 187 14.37 -17.96 21.11
CA HIS A 187 15.76 -17.53 21.33
C HIS A 187 15.93 -16.59 22.52
N GLY A 188 14.87 -16.35 23.28
CA GLY A 188 14.89 -15.49 24.46
C GLY A 188 13.83 -14.39 24.44
N VAL A 189 14.02 -13.43 25.34
CA VAL A 189 13.13 -12.30 25.54
C VAL A 189 13.83 -11.02 25.10
N PHE A 190 13.13 -10.20 24.33
CA PHE A 190 13.61 -8.93 23.81
C PHE A 190 12.67 -7.80 24.23
N THR A 191 13.19 -6.59 24.38
CA THR A 191 12.39 -5.42 24.77
C THR A 191 12.67 -4.26 23.80
N PHE A 192 11.60 -3.58 23.37
CA PHE A 192 11.62 -2.53 22.37
C PHE A 192 10.70 -1.37 22.74
N ASP A 193 10.91 -0.22 22.13
CA ASP A 193 10.02 0.92 22.27
C ASP A 193 8.71 0.72 21.47
N ALA A 194 8.80 0.04 20.33
CA ALA A 194 7.65 -0.25 19.46
C ALA A 194 7.86 -1.54 18.66
N LEU A 195 6.75 -2.09 18.15
CA LEU A 195 6.71 -3.24 17.24
C LEU A 195 5.93 -2.88 15.97
N LEU A 196 6.58 -3.05 14.81
CA LEU A 196 5.94 -2.94 13.50
C LEU A 196 5.64 -4.34 12.94
N LEU A 197 4.37 -4.63 12.66
CA LEU A 197 3.90 -5.90 12.11
C LEU A 197 3.82 -5.83 10.58
N SER A 198 4.84 -6.35 9.88
CA SER A 198 4.92 -6.41 8.41
C SER A 198 4.62 -7.81 7.88
N VAL A 199 3.49 -8.40 8.28
CA VAL A 199 3.13 -9.81 8.07
C VAL A 199 2.27 -10.07 6.83
N GLY A 200 2.15 -9.10 5.97
CA GLY A 200 1.39 -9.15 4.72
C GLY A 200 0.11 -8.35 4.77
N ARG A 201 -0.53 -8.24 3.61
CA ARG A 201 -1.70 -7.37 3.40
C ARG A 201 -2.73 -8.07 2.52
N VAL A 202 -3.98 -7.64 2.59
CA VAL A 202 -5.10 -8.10 1.75
C VAL A 202 -5.80 -6.90 1.10
N PRO A 203 -6.46 -7.08 -0.06
CA PRO A 203 -7.27 -6.03 -0.67
C PRO A 203 -8.30 -5.46 0.31
N ASN A 204 -8.49 -4.15 0.27
CA ASN A 204 -9.50 -3.46 1.07
C ASN A 204 -10.78 -3.24 0.26
N THR A 205 -11.56 -4.29 0.07
CA THR A 205 -12.76 -4.27 -0.79
C THR A 205 -14.00 -4.84 -0.12
N SER A 206 -13.94 -5.20 1.15
CA SER A 206 -15.05 -5.85 1.88
C SER A 206 -16.32 -4.98 1.98
N PHE A 207 -16.18 -3.67 1.81
CA PHE A 207 -17.26 -2.69 1.83
C PHE A 207 -17.86 -2.40 0.44
N VAL A 208 -17.37 -3.10 -0.61
CA VAL A 208 -17.80 -2.85 -2.01
C VAL A 208 -18.67 -3.99 -2.48
N GLU A 209 -19.90 -3.68 -2.87
CA GLU A 209 -20.76 -4.61 -3.60
C GLU A 209 -20.43 -4.57 -5.10
N PRO A 210 -20.42 -5.71 -5.79
CA PRO A 210 -20.22 -5.75 -7.23
C PRO A 210 -21.28 -4.91 -7.96
N GLY A 211 -20.83 -4.17 -8.98
CA GLY A 211 -21.71 -3.35 -9.83
C GLY A 211 -21.06 -3.15 -11.19
N GLU A 212 -21.86 -3.00 -12.24
CA GLU A 212 -21.36 -2.85 -13.62
C GLU A 212 -20.56 -1.56 -13.83
N ARG A 213 -20.82 -0.55 -13.01
CA ARG A 213 -20.17 0.77 -13.05
C ARG A 213 -19.24 1.02 -11.85
N ASN A 214 -18.97 -0.04 -11.06
CA ASN A 214 -18.02 -0.03 -9.96
C ASN A 214 -16.71 -0.68 -10.41
N PHE A 215 -15.64 0.09 -10.41
CA PHE A 215 -14.30 -0.37 -10.83
C PHE A 215 -13.36 -0.44 -9.65
N ILE A 216 -12.60 -1.52 -9.54
CA ILE A 216 -11.55 -1.66 -8.53
C ILE A 216 -10.19 -1.45 -9.20
N VAL A 217 -9.34 -0.57 -8.66
CA VAL A 217 -8.04 -0.22 -9.22
C VAL A 217 -6.92 -0.31 -8.20
N GLY A 218 -5.68 -0.29 -8.68
CA GLY A 218 -4.50 -0.31 -7.84
C GLY A 218 -4.40 -1.58 -6.98
N ASP A 219 -3.85 -1.43 -5.79
CA ASP A 219 -3.60 -2.56 -4.87
C ASP A 219 -4.88 -3.24 -4.37
N ALA A 220 -6.02 -2.54 -4.39
CA ALA A 220 -7.33 -3.10 -4.07
C ALA A 220 -7.77 -4.18 -5.07
N ARG A 221 -7.26 -4.12 -6.31
CA ARG A 221 -7.51 -5.13 -7.35
C ARG A 221 -6.80 -6.47 -7.08
N GLY A 222 -5.79 -6.45 -6.20
CA GLY A 222 -4.90 -7.58 -5.98
C GLY A 222 -3.74 -7.62 -6.99
N GLY A 223 -2.91 -8.67 -6.91
CA GLY A 223 -1.73 -8.82 -7.79
C GLY A 223 -0.50 -8.08 -7.31
N PHE A 224 0.31 -7.58 -8.25
CA PHE A 224 1.54 -6.84 -7.94
C PHE A 224 1.25 -5.43 -7.45
N ARG A 225 1.91 -5.05 -6.37
CA ARG A 225 1.72 -3.78 -5.67
C ARG A 225 2.87 -2.83 -5.97
N GLN A 226 2.66 -2.00 -6.97
CA GLN A 226 3.63 -1.01 -7.45
C GLN A 226 2.89 0.28 -7.80
N VAL A 227 3.48 1.43 -7.50
CA VAL A 227 2.89 2.75 -7.80
C VAL A 227 2.55 2.87 -9.27
N SER A 228 3.47 2.46 -10.16
CA SER A 228 3.25 2.53 -11.61
C SER A 228 2.09 1.65 -12.08
N ILE A 229 1.90 0.46 -11.45
CA ILE A 229 0.76 -0.43 -11.75
C ILE A 229 -0.54 0.20 -11.26
N ALA A 230 -0.54 0.77 -10.04
CA ALA A 230 -1.72 1.44 -9.50
C ALA A 230 -2.14 2.63 -10.37
N MET A 231 -1.18 3.46 -10.79
CA MET A 231 -1.43 4.58 -11.70
C MET A 231 -1.93 4.11 -13.07
N GLY A 232 -1.30 3.08 -13.63
CA GLY A 232 -1.68 2.51 -14.93
C GLY A 232 -3.11 1.97 -14.92
N SER A 233 -3.47 1.17 -13.92
CA SER A 233 -4.83 0.62 -13.79
C SER A 233 -5.89 1.70 -13.61
N ALA A 234 -5.57 2.78 -12.90
CA ALA A 234 -6.48 3.91 -12.74
C ALA A 234 -6.70 4.69 -14.05
N ILE A 235 -5.63 4.87 -14.84
CA ILE A 235 -5.72 5.51 -16.16
C ILE A 235 -6.51 4.62 -17.12
N GLU A 236 -6.23 3.32 -17.17
CA GLU A 236 -6.96 2.34 -17.98
C GLU A 236 -8.47 2.39 -17.69
N THR A 237 -8.83 2.38 -16.42
CA THR A 237 -10.24 2.50 -15.98
C THR A 237 -10.85 3.84 -16.40
N ALA A 238 -10.12 4.94 -16.24
CA ALA A 238 -10.59 6.25 -16.67
C ALA A 238 -10.83 6.32 -18.18
N MET A 239 -9.97 5.70 -18.97
CA MET A 239 -10.15 5.60 -20.44
C MET A 239 -11.34 4.73 -20.78
N GLU A 240 -11.58 3.63 -20.08
CA GLU A 240 -12.75 2.78 -20.29
C GLU A 240 -14.06 3.53 -19.98
N ILE A 241 -14.12 4.32 -18.91
CA ILE A 241 -15.27 5.17 -18.61
C ILE A 241 -15.52 6.16 -19.74
N LEU A 242 -14.48 6.89 -20.19
CA LEU A 242 -14.61 7.85 -21.30
C LEU A 242 -15.05 7.19 -22.61
N ARG A 243 -14.63 5.94 -22.86
CA ARG A 243 -15.08 5.15 -24.01
C ARG A 243 -16.56 4.80 -23.92
N ARG A 244 -17.04 4.38 -22.74
CA ARG A 244 -18.47 4.07 -22.50
C ARG A 244 -19.36 5.28 -22.71
N GLU A 245 -18.87 6.45 -22.34
CA GLU A 245 -19.56 7.73 -22.52
C GLU A 245 -19.37 8.33 -23.94
N GLY A 246 -18.74 7.62 -24.86
CA GLY A 246 -18.52 8.09 -26.22
C GLY A 246 -17.57 9.29 -26.36
N THR A 247 -16.86 9.66 -25.28
CA THR A 247 -15.96 10.82 -25.27
C THR A 247 -14.65 10.53 -26.02
N VAL A 248 -14.22 9.26 -26.05
CA VAL A 248 -13.05 8.79 -26.79
C VAL A 248 -13.43 7.61 -27.68
N SER A 249 -12.92 7.59 -28.91
CA SER A 249 -13.14 6.49 -29.83
C SER A 249 -12.45 5.21 -29.34
N ALA A 250 -13.09 4.06 -29.50
CA ALA A 250 -12.45 2.77 -29.30
C ALA A 250 -11.33 2.62 -30.35
N THR A 251 -10.07 2.79 -29.96
CA THR A 251 -8.97 2.29 -30.76
C THR A 251 -9.06 0.77 -30.77
N LEU A 252 -9.22 0.20 -31.98
CA LEU A 252 -9.20 -1.22 -32.38
C LEU A 252 -9.23 -2.26 -31.26
N PRO A 253 -10.09 -3.27 -31.33
CA PRO A 253 -10.05 -4.39 -30.40
C PRO A 253 -8.62 -4.93 -30.38
N LEU A 254 -8.04 -5.06 -29.20
CA LEU A 254 -6.86 -5.89 -29.03
C LEU A 254 -7.22 -7.23 -29.67
N LYS A 255 -6.51 -7.62 -30.75
CA LYS A 255 -6.67 -8.92 -31.33
C LYS A 255 -6.53 -9.94 -30.18
N GLU A 256 -7.59 -10.66 -29.87
CA GLU A 256 -7.51 -11.89 -29.11
C GLU A 256 -6.52 -12.79 -29.88
N GLY A 257 -5.29 -12.88 -29.40
CA GLY A 257 -4.29 -13.68 -30.10
C GLY A 257 -2.83 -13.41 -29.81
N LEU A 258 -2.45 -13.00 -28.60
CA LEU A 258 -1.04 -12.88 -28.24
C LEU A 258 -0.69 -13.40 -26.84
N LEU A 259 -1.39 -14.44 -26.38
CA LEU A 259 -0.89 -15.32 -25.31
C LEU A 259 -1.38 -16.73 -25.59
N ASN A 260 -0.74 -17.42 -26.54
CA ASN A 260 -0.82 -18.86 -26.61
C ASN A 260 0.25 -19.41 -25.66
N PRO A 261 -0.11 -20.06 -24.55
CA PRO A 261 0.87 -20.55 -23.57
C PRO A 261 1.64 -21.81 -24.06
N ASN A 262 1.32 -22.30 -25.24
CA ASN A 262 2.01 -23.44 -25.85
C ASN A 262 2.79 -22.95 -27.05
N GLY A 263 4.09 -22.74 -26.86
CA GLY A 263 5.04 -22.39 -27.92
C GLY A 263 5.17 -23.52 -28.94
N GLU A 264 4.38 -23.48 -30.01
CA GLU A 264 4.66 -24.19 -31.24
C GLU A 264 4.87 -23.16 -32.35
N HIS A 265 6.13 -23.02 -32.75
CA HIS A 265 6.50 -22.36 -34.00
C HIS A 265 5.96 -23.20 -35.16
N GLN A 266 4.92 -22.72 -35.84
CA GLN A 266 4.66 -23.14 -37.21
C GLN A 266 5.37 -22.17 -38.14
N ALA A 267 6.44 -22.68 -38.77
CA ALA A 267 7.08 -22.08 -39.93
C ALA A 267 6.15 -22.18 -41.16
N GLY A 268 6.01 -21.11 -41.86
CA GLY A 268 5.34 -21.01 -43.14
C GLY A 268 5.50 -19.59 -43.72
#